data_e3c03c621d67bd627d850ae188df76f5
#
_entry.id   e3c03c621d67bd627d850ae188df76f5
#
_cell.length_a   1.000
_cell.length_b   1.000
_cell.length_c   1.000
_cell.angle_alpha   90.00
_cell.angle_beta   90.00
_cell.angle_gamma   90.00
#
_symmetry.space_group_name_H-M   'P 1'
#
loop_
_entity.id
_entity.type
_entity.pdbx_description
1 polymer ?
#
loop_
_entity_poly.entity_id
_entity_poly.type
_entity_poly.pdbx_seq_one_letter_code
_entity_poly.pdbx_strand_id
1 'polypeptide(L)'
;MTYQDKAGRYVRVSIEGPTLRGNRQFEFKIRYWSSSSQVWNNYGQDIIARFATTAETKEIVVGTLWGNSLGSYLESNMWQTTYTYTAPSNVNFIDVVAITKSRDNGGDFYAQTDGFRVAQCYATSPNITNTSANSCTLSTNIYNPFDEEFKYQDAQGNYQVKNLSASSSTRAVSFTVNNMPPNSAYSNRYYGMILPNGSSNSFYAWNDSGTYKIRTSFSQMSMPKITVSRDSSNPTRLNVSWPAGGIINKPTGDASRIQYVVAIEADKNGTLNMNNIKWGSTINLEVAGSGYIDNVDIDKRWGIYAEYRVDGLGASSSDHYFQKTNIVYIEPLTFNPYLKINNEYKKCTEGYIKTNNEYKKIEKAYLKINGEYKEIN
;
A
#
# COMPACT_ATOMS: atom_id res chain seq x y z
N MET A 1 22.04 3.64 -23.41
CA MET A 1 22.49 4.64 -24.41
C MET A 1 21.32 4.90 -25.33
N THR A 2 20.89 6.14 -25.52
CA THR A 2 19.73 6.47 -26.37
C THR A 2 20.28 7.07 -27.65
N TYR A 3 19.86 6.52 -28.76
CA TYR A 3 20.28 6.95 -30.09
C TYR A 3 19.04 7.22 -30.93
N GLN A 4 19.00 8.39 -31.56
CA GLN A 4 17.97 8.79 -32.48
C GLN A 4 18.59 9.26 -33.77
N ASP A 5 18.10 8.78 -34.90
CA ASP A 5 18.54 9.12 -36.23
C ASP A 5 17.36 9.60 -37.09
N LYS A 6 17.59 10.67 -37.83
CA LYS A 6 16.59 11.22 -38.76
C LYS A 6 17.28 11.69 -40.04
N ALA A 7 16.64 11.39 -41.13
CA ALA A 7 17.16 11.74 -42.47
C ALA A 7 16.19 12.72 -43.17
N GLY A 8 16.74 13.80 -43.69
CA GLY A 8 16.12 14.61 -44.73
C GLY A 8 16.68 14.15 -46.11
N ARG A 9 16.24 14.79 -47.18
CA ARG A 9 16.66 14.40 -48.53
C ARG A 9 18.18 14.48 -48.75
N TYR A 10 18.82 15.53 -48.23
CA TYR A 10 20.25 15.78 -48.42
C TYR A 10 21.04 15.87 -47.12
N VAL A 11 20.39 15.73 -46.00
CA VAL A 11 20.99 15.86 -44.67
C VAL A 11 20.55 14.77 -43.75
N ARG A 12 21.38 14.45 -42.78
CA ARG A 12 21.05 13.52 -41.71
C ARG A 12 21.63 14.02 -40.40
N VAL A 13 20.89 13.81 -39.33
CA VAL A 13 21.30 14.16 -37.97
C VAL A 13 20.95 13.05 -37.01
N SER A 14 21.83 12.80 -36.08
CA SER A 14 21.60 11.86 -34.99
C SER A 14 22.19 12.37 -33.69
N ILE A 15 21.64 11.90 -32.57
CA ILE A 15 22.12 12.24 -31.25
C ILE A 15 22.16 11.00 -30.36
N GLU A 16 23.28 10.83 -29.67
CA GLU A 16 23.55 9.74 -28.75
C GLU A 16 23.94 10.30 -27.38
N GLY A 17 23.50 9.65 -26.35
CA GLY A 17 23.83 9.99 -24.96
C GLY A 17 22.63 9.86 -24.05
N PRO A 18 22.69 10.43 -22.85
CA PRO A 18 23.83 11.18 -22.31
C PRO A 18 24.88 10.27 -21.66
N THR A 19 26.11 10.79 -21.57
CA THR A 19 27.10 10.32 -20.60
C THR A 19 27.15 11.33 -19.47
N LEU A 20 26.92 10.90 -18.24
CA LEU A 20 27.05 11.77 -17.07
C LEU A 20 28.53 12.07 -16.81
N ARG A 21 28.90 13.35 -16.79
CA ARG A 21 30.28 13.81 -16.62
C ARG A 21 30.57 14.42 -15.26
N GLY A 22 29.53 14.81 -14.57
CA GLY A 22 29.62 15.44 -13.25
C GLY A 22 28.27 15.91 -12.78
N ASN A 23 28.25 16.69 -11.73
CA ASN A 23 27.01 17.26 -11.23
C ASN A 23 26.28 18.03 -12.34
N ARG A 24 25.09 17.56 -12.74
CA ARG A 24 24.23 18.16 -13.76
C ARG A 24 24.87 18.31 -15.14
N GLN A 25 26.01 17.69 -15.40
CA GLN A 25 26.74 17.76 -16.66
C GLN A 25 26.50 16.50 -17.48
N PHE A 26 25.89 16.67 -18.63
CA PHE A 26 25.49 15.59 -19.52
C PHE A 26 26.14 15.80 -20.88
N GLU A 27 26.98 14.87 -21.27
CA GLU A 27 27.65 14.91 -22.58
C GLU A 27 26.83 14.14 -23.61
N PHE A 28 26.57 14.78 -24.71
CA PHE A 28 25.86 14.25 -25.86
C PHE A 28 26.84 14.18 -27.06
N LYS A 29 26.75 13.11 -27.84
CA LYS A 29 27.43 12.93 -29.07
C LYS A 29 26.48 13.15 -30.21
N ILE A 30 26.78 14.13 -31.09
CA ILE A 30 25.92 14.53 -32.19
C ILE A 30 26.66 14.22 -33.48
N ARG A 31 25.98 13.52 -34.38
CA ARG A 31 26.51 13.19 -35.69
C ARG A 31 25.64 13.82 -36.75
N TYR A 32 26.25 14.25 -37.83
CA TYR A 32 25.58 14.88 -38.93
C TYR A 32 26.26 14.61 -40.26
N TRP A 33 25.48 14.64 -41.30
CA TRP A 33 25.96 14.32 -42.65
C TRP A 33 25.17 15.15 -43.67
N SER A 34 25.85 15.44 -44.81
CA SER A 34 25.23 16.05 -45.99
C SER A 34 25.78 15.42 -47.26
N SER A 35 24.88 15.14 -48.20
CA SER A 35 25.22 14.60 -49.52
C SER A 35 25.35 15.65 -50.62
N SER A 36 24.92 16.87 -50.39
CA SER A 36 24.75 17.85 -51.42
C SER A 36 25.85 18.88 -51.46
N SER A 37 26.45 19.08 -52.63
CA SER A 37 27.31 20.21 -52.89
C SER A 37 26.58 21.56 -52.90
N GLN A 38 25.25 21.58 -52.95
CA GLN A 38 24.47 22.79 -52.91
C GLN A 38 24.44 23.46 -51.52
N VAL A 39 24.82 22.73 -50.45
CA VAL A 39 25.14 23.35 -49.16
C VAL A 39 26.26 24.37 -49.29
N TRP A 40 26.85 24.45 -50.50
CA TRP A 40 28.07 25.17 -50.81
C TRP A 40 27.90 26.66 -50.98
N ASN A 41 26.93 27.10 -51.67
CA ASN A 41 27.04 28.45 -52.20
C ASN A 41 26.11 29.48 -51.55
N ASN A 42 25.01 29.02 -50.94
CA ASN A 42 24.03 29.94 -50.35
C ASN A 42 23.28 29.37 -49.15
N TYR A 43 23.51 28.13 -48.79
CA TYR A 43 22.68 27.43 -47.79
C TYR A 43 23.52 26.84 -46.68
N GLY A 44 24.09 27.70 -45.83
CA GLY A 44 24.72 27.20 -44.59
C GLY A 44 23.69 26.47 -43.76
N GLN A 45 24.10 25.38 -43.12
CA GLN A 45 23.28 24.59 -42.23
C GLN A 45 23.82 24.67 -40.81
N ASP A 46 22.97 25.06 -39.90
CA ASP A 46 23.26 24.95 -38.47
C ASP A 46 22.83 23.58 -37.99
N ILE A 47 23.70 22.95 -37.23
CA ILE A 47 23.40 21.75 -36.46
C ILE A 47 23.06 22.20 -35.05
N ILE A 48 21.85 22.00 -34.67
CA ILE A 48 21.31 22.52 -33.42
C ILE A 48 21.00 21.34 -32.50
N ALA A 49 21.45 21.43 -31.27
CA ALA A 49 20.94 20.61 -30.17
C ALA A 49 19.96 21.46 -29.35
N ARG A 50 18.75 20.93 -29.17
CA ARG A 50 17.73 21.53 -28.32
C ARG A 50 17.57 20.69 -27.07
N PHE A 51 17.69 21.33 -25.94
CA PHE A 51 17.51 20.74 -24.61
C PHE A 51 16.30 21.41 -23.96
N ALA A 52 15.29 20.62 -23.62
CA ALA A 52 14.10 21.10 -22.92
C ALA A 52 14.03 20.46 -21.54
N THR A 53 13.82 21.28 -20.53
CA THR A 53 13.63 20.89 -19.15
C THR A 53 12.39 21.57 -18.60
N THR A 54 12.06 21.33 -17.33
CA THR A 54 10.99 22.10 -16.65
C THR A 54 11.36 23.57 -16.43
N ALA A 55 12.63 23.90 -16.46
CA ALA A 55 13.12 25.26 -16.19
C ALA A 55 13.37 26.08 -17.45
N GLU A 56 13.82 25.45 -18.54
CA GLU A 56 14.21 26.15 -19.77
C GLU A 56 14.10 25.26 -21.01
N THR A 57 14.02 25.92 -22.16
CA THR A 57 14.33 25.32 -23.47
C THR A 57 15.50 26.06 -24.06
N LYS A 58 16.60 25.35 -24.34
CA LYS A 58 17.81 25.91 -24.85
C LYS A 58 18.19 25.31 -26.19
N GLU A 59 18.42 26.15 -27.19
CA GLU A 59 18.93 25.76 -28.50
C GLU A 59 20.39 26.21 -28.63
N ILE A 60 21.24 25.31 -29.10
CA ILE A 60 22.68 25.57 -29.22
C ILE A 60 23.13 25.08 -30.59
N VAL A 61 23.81 25.93 -31.32
CA VAL A 61 24.51 25.54 -32.54
C VAL A 61 25.77 24.78 -32.14
N VAL A 62 25.78 23.48 -32.39
CA VAL A 62 26.86 22.55 -32.03
C VAL A 62 27.79 22.29 -33.22
N GLY A 63 27.40 22.71 -34.40
CA GLY A 63 28.17 22.60 -35.63
C GLY A 63 27.54 23.38 -36.76
N THR A 64 28.30 23.62 -37.80
CA THR A 64 27.84 24.27 -39.02
C THR A 64 28.37 23.51 -40.23
N LEU A 65 27.50 23.19 -41.17
CA LEU A 65 27.87 22.68 -42.47
C LEU A 65 27.91 23.85 -43.44
N TRP A 66 29.09 24.11 -43.95
CA TRP A 66 29.29 25.15 -44.96
C TRP A 66 30.20 24.61 -46.03
N GLY A 67 29.65 24.35 -47.19
CA GLY A 67 30.47 24.01 -48.34
C GLY A 67 31.02 22.58 -48.41
N ASN A 68 30.66 21.69 -47.53
CA ASN A 68 31.19 20.34 -47.48
C ASN A 68 30.11 19.28 -47.74
N SER A 69 30.44 18.31 -48.58
CA SER A 69 29.62 17.13 -48.86
C SER A 69 30.44 15.88 -48.61
N LEU A 70 29.81 14.89 -47.96
CA LEU A 70 30.41 13.57 -47.74
C LEU A 70 30.05 12.54 -48.82
N GLY A 71 29.39 12.97 -49.90
CA GLY A 71 28.95 12.05 -50.95
C GLY A 71 27.85 11.09 -50.51
N SER A 72 28.00 9.81 -50.85
CA SER A 72 27.03 8.79 -50.42
C SER A 72 27.05 8.62 -48.88
N TYR A 73 25.87 8.40 -48.33
CA TYR A 73 25.74 8.20 -46.90
C TYR A 73 26.46 6.92 -46.45
N LEU A 74 27.36 7.09 -45.49
CA LEU A 74 27.95 6.02 -44.69
C LEU A 74 28.00 6.48 -43.25
N GLU A 75 27.53 5.67 -42.34
CA GLU A 75 27.49 6.04 -40.92
C GLU A 75 28.89 6.33 -40.36
N SER A 76 29.91 5.59 -40.87
CA SER A 76 31.32 5.81 -40.53
C SER A 76 31.87 7.15 -40.98
N ASN A 77 31.23 7.80 -41.98
CA ASN A 77 31.69 9.06 -42.56
C ASN A 77 30.96 10.30 -42.03
N MET A 78 30.05 10.10 -41.06
CA MET A 78 29.35 11.24 -40.43
C MET A 78 30.36 12.12 -39.66
N TRP A 79 30.25 13.43 -39.85
CA TRP A 79 30.89 14.36 -38.90
C TRP A 79 30.32 14.16 -37.51
N GLN A 80 31.17 14.37 -36.54
CA GLN A 80 30.82 14.14 -35.14
C GLN A 80 31.31 15.30 -34.29
N THR A 81 30.46 15.72 -33.39
CA THR A 81 30.80 16.66 -32.32
C THR A 81 30.27 16.15 -30.98
N THR A 82 30.83 16.64 -29.92
CA THR A 82 30.31 16.41 -28.57
C THR A 82 29.90 17.74 -27.95
N TYR A 83 28.84 17.74 -27.21
CA TYR A 83 28.38 18.89 -26.45
C TYR A 83 28.02 18.49 -25.03
N THR A 84 28.54 19.24 -24.06
CA THR A 84 28.17 19.06 -22.66
C THR A 84 27.12 20.10 -22.28
N TYR A 85 25.91 19.60 -22.02
CA TYR A 85 24.82 20.42 -21.48
C TYR A 85 24.89 20.37 -19.96
N THR A 86 24.89 21.56 -19.33
CA THR A 86 24.74 21.69 -17.87
C THR A 86 23.28 22.01 -17.57
N ALA A 87 22.58 21.07 -16.97
CA ALA A 87 21.19 21.26 -16.60
C ALA A 87 21.05 22.29 -15.49
N PRO A 88 20.02 23.16 -15.53
CA PRO A 88 19.71 24.08 -14.44
C PRO A 88 19.43 23.31 -13.15
N SER A 89 19.50 24.00 -12.00
CA SER A 89 18.92 23.50 -10.76
C SER A 89 17.42 23.30 -10.93
N ASN A 90 16.85 22.41 -10.15
CA ASN A 90 15.39 22.19 -10.09
C ASN A 90 14.77 21.51 -11.30
N VAL A 91 15.54 20.69 -12.02
CA VAL A 91 15.02 19.85 -13.10
C VAL A 91 15.10 18.38 -12.73
N ASN A 92 14.13 17.59 -13.21
CA ASN A 92 14.07 16.14 -13.00
C ASN A 92 14.13 15.34 -14.29
N PHE A 93 14.20 16.02 -15.45
CA PHE A 93 14.37 15.38 -16.75
C PHE A 93 15.06 16.32 -17.76
N ILE A 94 15.57 15.74 -18.83
CA ILE A 94 16.06 16.43 -20.03
C ILE A 94 15.43 15.77 -21.23
N ASP A 95 14.68 16.53 -22.02
CA ASP A 95 14.22 16.14 -23.34
C ASP A 95 15.16 16.73 -24.39
N VAL A 96 15.54 15.95 -25.37
CA VAL A 96 16.56 16.31 -26.34
C VAL A 96 16.05 16.10 -27.76
N VAL A 97 16.42 17.04 -28.62
CA VAL A 97 16.21 16.95 -30.07
C VAL A 97 17.47 17.45 -30.76
N ALA A 98 17.93 16.76 -31.80
CA ALA A 98 18.93 17.27 -32.71
C ALA A 98 18.25 17.71 -34.02
N ILE A 99 18.67 18.84 -34.55
CA ILE A 99 18.04 19.49 -35.69
C ILE A 99 19.17 19.92 -36.67
N THR A 100 18.92 19.69 -37.95
CA THR A 100 19.64 20.42 -38.99
C THR A 100 18.71 21.49 -39.54
N LYS A 101 19.16 22.72 -39.62
CA LYS A 101 18.31 23.85 -40.10
C LYS A 101 19.11 24.62 -41.16
N SER A 102 18.51 24.72 -42.35
CA SER A 102 19.05 25.62 -43.39
C SER A 102 18.85 27.07 -42.93
N ARG A 103 19.86 27.90 -43.19
CA ARG A 103 19.79 29.34 -42.94
C ARG A 103 18.80 30.07 -43.87
N ASP A 104 18.51 29.46 -45.04
CA ASP A 104 17.75 30.09 -46.12
C ASP A 104 16.41 29.35 -46.43
N ASN A 105 15.83 28.67 -45.49
CA ASN A 105 14.48 28.05 -45.58
C ASN A 105 14.28 26.93 -46.62
N GLY A 106 15.34 26.29 -47.09
CA GLY A 106 15.21 25.14 -48.00
C GLY A 106 14.74 23.87 -47.30
N GLY A 107 13.52 23.40 -47.59
CA GLY A 107 12.91 22.22 -46.89
C GLY A 107 13.66 20.91 -47.10
N ASP A 108 14.39 20.73 -48.20
CA ASP A 108 15.19 19.53 -48.49
C ASP A 108 16.41 19.37 -47.57
N PHE A 109 16.79 20.42 -46.87
CA PHE A 109 17.92 20.48 -45.94
C PHE A 109 17.51 20.50 -44.49
N TYR A 110 16.30 19.99 -44.20
CA TYR A 110 15.83 19.88 -42.85
C TYR A 110 15.76 18.42 -42.42
N ALA A 111 16.34 18.11 -41.27
CA ALA A 111 16.11 16.87 -40.54
C ALA A 111 16.04 17.16 -39.04
N GLN A 112 15.18 16.47 -38.36
CA GLN A 112 15.04 16.61 -36.92
C GLN A 112 14.78 15.23 -36.33
N THR A 113 15.53 14.86 -35.28
CA THR A 113 15.23 13.67 -34.49
C THR A 113 13.90 13.83 -33.76
N ASP A 114 13.21 12.75 -33.50
CA ASP A 114 12.06 12.77 -32.58
C ASP A 114 12.54 13.22 -31.21
N GLY A 115 11.69 13.98 -30.48
CA GLY A 115 12.02 14.36 -29.11
C GLY A 115 11.99 13.14 -28.19
N PHE A 116 12.99 12.99 -27.38
CA PHE A 116 13.10 11.88 -26.45
C PHE A 116 13.71 12.30 -25.11
N ARG A 117 13.25 11.67 -24.06
CA ARG A 117 13.74 11.93 -22.71
C ARG A 117 14.98 11.07 -22.44
N VAL A 118 16.09 11.72 -22.11
CA VAL A 118 17.38 11.05 -21.97
C VAL A 118 17.89 10.97 -20.53
N ALA A 119 17.41 11.85 -19.67
CA ALA A 119 17.71 11.82 -18.25
C ALA A 119 16.45 12.14 -17.47
N GLN A 120 16.12 11.31 -16.53
CA GLN A 120 14.96 11.50 -15.66
C GLN A 120 15.24 10.83 -14.32
N CYS A 121 14.98 11.56 -13.23
CA CYS A 121 14.95 10.94 -11.92
C CYS A 121 13.74 10.04 -11.79
N TYR A 122 13.93 8.88 -11.19
CA TYR A 122 12.83 7.98 -10.83
C TYR A 122 13.23 7.10 -9.66
N ALA A 123 12.22 6.55 -9.00
CA ALA A 123 12.39 5.51 -8.00
C ALA A 123 11.43 4.36 -8.29
N THR A 124 11.85 3.16 -7.95
CA THR A 124 10.96 2.00 -7.97
C THR A 124 9.99 2.06 -6.78
N SER A 125 8.90 1.33 -6.86
CA SER A 125 8.01 1.17 -5.71
C SER A 125 8.79 0.65 -4.50
N PRO A 126 8.59 1.23 -3.30
CA PRO A 126 9.30 0.81 -2.11
C PRO A 126 8.83 -0.56 -1.63
N ASN A 127 9.77 -1.29 -1.07
CA ASN A 127 9.48 -2.51 -0.31
C ASN A 127 9.68 -2.25 1.18
N ILE A 128 8.86 -2.88 2.02
CA ILE A 128 9.09 -2.91 3.45
C ILE A 128 10.02 -4.07 3.74
N THR A 129 11.23 -3.78 4.24
CA THR A 129 12.24 -4.81 4.52
C THR A 129 12.30 -5.21 5.99
N ASN A 130 12.02 -4.26 6.89
CA ASN A 130 11.95 -4.49 8.33
C ASN A 130 10.79 -3.74 8.93
N THR A 131 10.08 -4.38 9.86
CA THR A 131 8.99 -3.75 10.61
C THR A 131 9.16 -4.03 12.09
N SER A 132 8.78 -3.05 12.90
CA SER A 132 8.67 -3.18 14.36
C SER A 132 7.30 -2.66 14.81
N ALA A 133 7.04 -2.67 16.11
CA ALA A 133 5.76 -2.17 16.65
C ALA A 133 5.52 -0.67 16.34
N ASN A 134 6.57 0.12 16.14
CA ASN A 134 6.49 1.57 15.99
C ASN A 134 7.39 2.15 14.89
N SER A 135 7.96 1.30 14.05
CA SER A 135 8.77 1.73 12.92
C SER A 135 8.73 0.73 11.78
N CYS A 136 9.04 1.18 10.57
CA CYS A 136 9.30 0.33 9.42
C CYS A 136 10.45 0.89 8.59
N THR A 137 11.08 0.04 7.78
CA THR A 137 12.12 0.43 6.83
C THR A 137 11.60 0.22 5.42
N LEU A 138 11.65 1.27 4.62
CA LEU A 138 11.34 1.26 3.20
C LEU A 138 12.64 1.17 2.42
N SER A 139 12.72 0.26 1.47
CA SER A 139 13.83 0.15 0.54
C SER A 139 13.35 0.33 -0.88
N THR A 140 14.08 1.11 -1.67
CA THR A 140 13.77 1.37 -3.07
C THR A 140 15.06 1.53 -3.87
N ASN A 141 14.97 1.34 -5.18
CA ASN A 141 16.05 1.67 -6.09
C ASN A 141 15.78 3.02 -6.74
N ILE A 142 16.75 3.90 -6.67
CA ILE A 142 16.68 5.26 -7.18
C ILE A 142 17.67 5.43 -8.32
N TYR A 143 17.20 5.98 -9.44
CA TYR A 143 18.02 6.58 -10.46
C TYR A 143 17.95 8.10 -10.31
N ASN A 144 19.10 8.71 -10.05
CA ASN A 144 19.19 10.15 -9.85
C ASN A 144 20.38 10.69 -10.63
N PRO A 145 20.20 11.15 -11.89
CA PRO A 145 21.27 11.76 -12.67
C PRO A 145 21.54 13.22 -12.30
N PHE A 146 20.81 13.76 -11.34
CA PHE A 146 20.96 15.11 -10.81
C PHE A 146 21.30 15.06 -9.32
N ASP A 147 21.95 16.09 -8.76
CA ASP A 147 22.14 16.20 -7.32
C ASP A 147 20.89 16.81 -6.67
N GLU A 148 19.93 15.98 -6.38
CA GLU A 148 18.64 16.37 -5.81
C GLU A 148 18.42 15.74 -4.45
N GLU A 149 17.69 16.44 -3.59
CA GLU A 149 17.21 15.88 -2.34
C GLU A 149 16.10 14.88 -2.61
N PHE A 150 16.25 13.72 -2.02
CA PHE A 150 15.22 12.70 -2.04
C PHE A 150 14.49 12.73 -0.71
N LYS A 151 13.17 12.89 -0.75
CA LYS A 151 12.33 13.00 0.44
C LYS A 151 11.30 11.89 0.47
N TYR A 152 10.96 11.45 1.66
CA TYR A 152 9.77 10.62 1.88
C TYR A 152 8.96 11.16 3.07
N GLN A 153 7.67 10.89 3.06
CA GLN A 153 6.78 11.35 4.10
C GLN A 153 6.62 10.29 5.18
N ASP A 154 6.75 10.66 6.43
CA ASP A 154 6.47 9.78 7.56
C ASP A 154 4.96 9.67 7.85
N ALA A 155 4.59 8.87 8.85
CA ALA A 155 3.20 8.64 9.23
C ALA A 155 2.48 9.91 9.74
N GLN A 156 3.23 10.88 10.22
CA GLN A 156 2.74 12.17 10.72
C GLN A 156 2.65 13.23 9.63
N GLY A 157 3.14 12.93 8.43
CA GLY A 157 3.15 13.86 7.32
C GLY A 157 4.43 14.69 7.19
N ASN A 158 5.44 14.46 8.04
CA ASN A 158 6.72 15.12 7.93
C ASN A 158 7.57 14.48 6.84
N TYR A 159 8.48 15.27 6.27
CA TYR A 159 9.41 14.79 5.28
C TYR A 159 10.76 14.46 5.89
N GLN A 160 11.28 13.30 5.57
CA GLN A 160 12.68 12.96 5.81
C GLN A 160 13.48 13.18 4.53
N VAL A 161 14.66 13.74 4.66
CA VAL A 161 15.52 14.14 3.54
C VAL A 161 16.69 13.19 3.43
N LYS A 162 17.01 12.80 2.21
CA LYS A 162 18.23 12.06 1.88
C LYS A 162 18.90 12.70 0.68
N ASN A 163 20.08 13.25 0.92
CA ASN A 163 20.87 13.86 -0.14
C ASN A 163 21.54 12.74 -0.96
N LEU A 164 21.33 12.76 -2.24
CA LEU A 164 21.90 11.78 -3.18
C LEU A 164 22.65 12.52 -4.25
N SER A 165 23.96 12.28 -4.34
CA SER A 165 24.76 12.79 -5.46
C SER A 165 24.33 12.19 -6.78
N ALA A 166 24.58 12.87 -7.89
CA ALA A 166 24.31 12.40 -9.23
C ALA A 166 24.97 11.04 -9.50
N SER A 167 24.26 10.14 -10.19
CA SER A 167 24.77 8.83 -10.57
C SER A 167 24.23 8.39 -11.93
N SER A 168 25.07 7.77 -12.73
CA SER A 168 24.68 7.15 -14.00
C SER A 168 24.04 5.77 -13.84
N SER A 169 23.91 5.27 -12.61
CA SER A 169 23.33 3.97 -12.31
C SER A 169 22.28 4.08 -11.19
N THR A 170 21.35 3.13 -11.19
CA THR A 170 20.42 2.93 -10.07
C THR A 170 21.17 2.49 -8.82
N ARG A 171 20.71 2.93 -7.68
CA ARG A 171 21.25 2.52 -6.38
C ARG A 171 20.13 2.27 -5.38
N ALA A 172 20.37 1.33 -4.47
CA ALA A 172 19.47 1.04 -3.38
C ALA A 172 19.55 2.14 -2.31
N VAL A 173 18.39 2.57 -1.84
CA VAL A 173 18.26 3.57 -0.77
C VAL A 173 17.22 3.07 0.23
N SER A 174 17.52 3.24 1.52
CA SER A 174 16.61 2.88 2.60
C SER A 174 16.23 4.10 3.42
N PHE A 175 14.97 4.16 3.82
CA PHE A 175 14.40 5.17 4.70
C PHE A 175 13.74 4.48 5.89
N THR A 176 14.00 4.98 7.09
CA THR A 176 13.35 4.47 8.31
C THR A 176 12.24 5.43 8.72
N VAL A 177 11.03 4.93 8.75
CA VAL A 177 9.86 5.64 9.27
C VAL A 177 9.74 5.30 10.75
N ASN A 178 10.00 6.27 11.61
CA ASN A 178 9.97 6.12 13.06
C ASN A 178 8.69 6.73 13.67
N ASN A 179 8.48 6.48 14.96
CA ASN A 179 7.39 7.05 15.76
C ASN A 179 6.00 6.78 15.18
N MET A 180 5.84 5.68 14.49
CA MET A 180 4.53 5.23 14.04
C MET A 180 3.71 4.71 15.23
N PRO A 181 2.40 4.97 15.25
CA PRO A 181 1.54 4.24 16.16
C PRO A 181 1.65 2.73 15.92
N PRO A 182 1.52 1.89 16.94
CA PRO A 182 1.42 0.45 16.73
C PRO A 182 0.24 0.07 15.82
N ASN A 183 0.31 -1.09 15.20
CA ASN A 183 -0.75 -1.61 14.32
C ASN A 183 -1.15 -0.63 13.22
N SER A 184 -0.18 0.03 12.61
CA SER A 184 -0.41 1.04 11.57
C SER A 184 -0.10 0.52 10.19
N ALA A 185 -0.95 0.84 9.23
CA ALA A 185 -0.70 0.62 7.81
C ALA A 185 -1.20 1.81 7.00
N TYR A 186 -0.40 2.25 6.04
CA TYR A 186 -0.74 3.35 5.15
C TYR A 186 -0.45 2.97 3.70
N SER A 187 -1.44 3.10 2.84
CA SER A 187 -1.27 3.13 1.39
C SER A 187 -0.94 4.57 0.96
N ASN A 188 -0.25 4.73 -0.13
CA ASN A 188 -0.07 6.02 -0.80
C ASN A 188 0.69 7.14 -0.05
N ARG A 189 1.60 6.80 0.86
CA ARG A 189 2.42 7.85 1.52
C ARG A 189 3.84 7.39 1.58
N TYR A 190 4.76 8.05 0.88
CA TYR A 190 6.01 7.55 1.03
C TYR A 190 7.21 8.30 0.75
N TYR A 191 7.52 8.59 -0.43
CA TYR A 191 8.70 9.30 -0.80
C TYR A 191 8.46 9.93 -2.16
N GLY A 192 9.11 10.99 -2.39
CA GLY A 192 9.13 11.65 -3.66
C GLY A 192 10.44 12.38 -3.78
N MET A 193 10.88 12.67 -4.97
CA MET A 193 11.92 13.63 -5.18
C MET A 193 11.26 15.01 -5.23
N ILE A 194 11.58 15.82 -4.23
CA ILE A 194 11.13 17.21 -4.17
C ILE A 194 12.31 18.07 -4.55
N LEU A 195 12.10 18.92 -5.52
CA LEU A 195 13.12 19.85 -5.98
C LEU A 195 13.46 20.87 -4.89
N PRO A 196 14.72 21.32 -4.80
CA PRO A 196 15.18 22.19 -3.71
C PRO A 196 14.41 23.49 -3.55
N ASN A 197 13.80 24.02 -4.60
CA ASN A 197 13.01 25.26 -4.55
C ASN A 197 11.56 25.05 -4.09
N GLY A 198 11.19 23.82 -3.72
CA GLY A 198 9.82 23.50 -3.31
C GLY A 198 8.78 23.59 -4.42
N SER A 199 9.19 23.69 -5.69
CA SER A 199 8.25 23.72 -6.79
C SER A 199 7.41 22.44 -6.81
N SER A 200 6.19 22.50 -7.34
CA SER A 200 5.21 21.41 -7.39
C SER A 200 5.61 20.20 -8.24
N ASN A 201 6.82 20.18 -8.76
CA ASN A 201 7.37 19.10 -9.55
C ASN A 201 7.96 18.01 -8.65
N SER A 202 7.22 17.56 -7.65
CA SER A 202 7.60 16.41 -6.87
C SER A 202 7.44 15.14 -7.69
N PHE A 203 8.48 14.32 -7.66
CA PHE A 203 8.43 12.99 -8.22
C PHE A 203 7.93 12.03 -7.16
N TYR A 204 6.78 11.42 -7.38
CA TYR A 204 6.21 10.39 -6.51
C TYR A 204 6.33 9.03 -7.17
N ALA A 205 6.93 8.08 -6.49
CA ALA A 205 6.83 6.69 -6.90
C ALA A 205 5.55 6.10 -6.30
N TRP A 206 4.51 6.09 -7.08
CA TRP A 206 3.22 5.49 -6.73
C TRP A 206 3.22 4.00 -7.00
N ASN A 207 2.53 3.27 -6.14
CA ASN A 207 2.05 1.96 -6.50
C ASN A 207 0.53 1.96 -6.43
N ASP A 208 -0.10 1.90 -7.58
CA ASP A 208 -1.57 1.89 -7.74
C ASP A 208 -2.20 0.56 -7.29
N SER A 209 -1.41 -0.41 -6.87
CA SER A 209 -1.89 -1.76 -6.54
C SER A 209 -2.61 -1.87 -5.20
N GLY A 210 -2.84 -0.78 -4.48
CA GLY A 210 -3.54 -0.79 -3.18
C GLY A 210 -2.78 -1.48 -2.04
N THR A 211 -1.52 -1.85 -2.27
CA THR A 211 -0.70 -2.51 -1.26
C THR A 211 -0.18 -1.49 -0.24
N TYR A 212 -0.29 -1.81 1.03
CA TYR A 212 0.28 -0.98 2.09
C TYR A 212 1.79 -0.87 1.97
N LYS A 213 2.33 0.34 1.96
CA LYS A 213 3.76 0.61 1.78
C LYS A 213 4.46 0.95 3.09
N ILE A 214 3.75 1.56 4.01
CA ILE A 214 4.22 1.87 5.36
C ILE A 214 3.36 1.09 6.32
N ARG A 215 3.96 0.23 7.11
CA ARG A 215 3.26 -0.60 8.09
C ARG A 215 4.18 -0.99 9.22
N THR A 216 3.61 -1.15 10.41
CA THR A 216 4.30 -1.69 11.58
C THR A 216 3.96 -3.16 11.77
N SER A 217 4.77 -3.88 12.51
CA SER A 217 4.43 -5.22 12.96
C SER A 217 3.26 -5.18 13.93
N PHE A 218 2.54 -6.30 14.03
CA PHE A 218 1.46 -6.43 14.99
C PHE A 218 1.97 -6.26 16.42
N SER A 219 1.25 -5.48 17.21
CA SER A 219 1.46 -5.32 18.64
C SER A 219 0.15 -5.62 19.35
N GLN A 220 0.26 -6.32 20.47
CA GLN A 220 -0.92 -6.72 21.25
C GLN A 220 -1.77 -5.50 21.64
N MET A 221 -3.07 -5.61 21.39
CA MET A 221 -4.06 -4.61 21.78
C MET A 221 -4.65 -4.95 23.14
N SER A 222 -4.95 -3.95 23.96
CA SER A 222 -5.89 -4.17 25.04
C SER A 222 -7.32 -4.14 24.50
N MET A 223 -8.15 -5.06 24.97
CA MET A 223 -9.53 -5.18 24.48
C MET A 223 -10.50 -4.86 25.63
N PRO A 224 -11.69 -4.29 25.36
CA PRO A 224 -12.70 -4.10 26.36
C PRO A 224 -13.15 -5.47 26.89
N LYS A 225 -13.62 -5.51 28.15
CA LYS A 225 -14.28 -6.70 28.70
C LYS A 225 -15.71 -6.76 28.19
N ILE A 226 -16.08 -7.92 27.68
CA ILE A 226 -17.49 -8.19 27.31
C ILE A 226 -18.26 -8.78 28.48
N THR A 227 -19.56 -8.57 28.44
CA THR A 227 -20.55 -9.28 29.28
C THR A 227 -21.52 -10.01 28.37
N VAL A 228 -22.02 -11.15 28.83
CA VAL A 228 -22.90 -12.02 28.04
C VAL A 228 -24.09 -12.43 28.92
N SER A 229 -25.25 -12.43 28.31
CA SER A 229 -26.50 -12.96 28.95
C SER A 229 -27.32 -13.72 27.92
N ARG A 230 -28.09 -14.72 28.37
CA ARG A 230 -29.13 -15.31 27.51
C ARG A 230 -30.27 -14.32 27.35
N ASP A 231 -30.84 -14.30 26.15
CA ASP A 231 -32.05 -13.57 25.89
C ASP A 231 -33.23 -14.25 26.61
N SER A 232 -34.02 -13.48 27.36
CA SER A 232 -35.14 -14.02 28.13
C SER A 232 -36.32 -14.47 27.27
N SER A 233 -36.46 -13.88 26.08
CA SER A 233 -37.54 -14.22 25.13
C SER A 233 -37.09 -15.29 24.10
N ASN A 234 -35.79 -15.41 23.88
CA ASN A 234 -35.21 -16.42 22.98
C ASN A 234 -33.97 -17.05 23.62
N PRO A 235 -34.11 -18.13 24.39
CA PRO A 235 -32.98 -18.79 25.09
C PRO A 235 -31.88 -19.31 24.18
N THR A 236 -32.13 -19.46 22.87
CA THR A 236 -31.10 -19.83 21.88
C THR A 236 -30.30 -18.64 21.38
N ARG A 237 -30.58 -17.41 21.87
CA ARG A 237 -29.84 -16.19 21.61
C ARG A 237 -28.99 -15.80 22.80
N LEU A 238 -27.75 -15.44 22.55
CA LEU A 238 -26.87 -14.81 23.53
C LEU A 238 -26.70 -13.34 23.17
N ASN A 239 -27.01 -12.47 24.09
CA ASN A 239 -26.78 -11.03 24.00
C ASN A 239 -25.37 -10.74 24.54
N VAL A 240 -24.58 -10.00 23.81
CA VAL A 240 -23.21 -9.62 24.18
C VAL A 240 -23.14 -8.11 24.25
N SER A 241 -22.56 -7.55 25.30
CA SER A 241 -22.38 -6.11 25.44
C SER A 241 -20.98 -5.76 25.91
N TRP A 242 -20.53 -4.56 25.59
CA TRP A 242 -19.21 -4.03 25.94
C TRP A 242 -19.28 -2.53 26.19
N PRO A 243 -18.40 -2.00 27.08
CA PRO A 243 -18.33 -0.57 27.36
C PRO A 243 -17.62 0.20 26.23
N ALA A 244 -17.76 1.53 26.25
CA ALA A 244 -17.04 2.41 25.35
C ALA A 244 -15.53 2.42 25.62
N GLY A 245 -14.75 2.48 24.56
CA GLY A 245 -13.35 2.84 24.62
C GLY A 245 -12.41 1.75 25.14
N GLY A 246 -11.14 2.11 25.27
CA GLY A 246 -10.14 1.29 25.94
C GLY A 246 -9.35 0.34 25.06
N ILE A 247 -9.49 0.38 23.73
CA ILE A 247 -8.55 -0.35 22.86
C ILE A 247 -7.25 0.43 22.76
N ILE A 248 -6.23 -0.02 23.48
CA ILE A 248 -4.88 0.49 23.36
C ILE A 248 -4.21 -0.21 22.17
N ASN A 249 -3.37 0.50 21.45
CA ASN A 249 -2.69 0.02 20.24
C ASN A 249 -3.68 -0.39 19.13
N LYS A 250 -4.82 0.28 19.03
CA LYS A 250 -5.77 0.01 17.94
C LYS A 250 -5.15 0.28 16.57
N PRO A 251 -5.59 -0.42 15.52
CA PRO A 251 -5.13 -0.18 14.17
C PRO A 251 -5.37 1.26 13.72
N THR A 252 -4.41 1.81 12.99
CA THR A 252 -4.46 3.16 12.45
C THR A 252 -4.18 3.17 10.94
N GLY A 253 -4.53 4.27 10.28
CA GLY A 253 -4.40 4.39 8.84
C GLY A 253 -5.37 3.47 8.11
N ASP A 254 -4.87 2.81 7.07
CA ASP A 254 -5.64 1.97 6.15
C ASP A 254 -5.66 0.49 6.55
N ALA A 255 -5.18 0.13 7.75
CA ALA A 255 -5.24 -1.24 8.25
C ALA A 255 -6.71 -1.70 8.30
N SER A 256 -6.99 -2.81 7.65
CA SER A 256 -8.34 -3.38 7.63
C SER A 256 -8.70 -3.97 9.00
N ARG A 257 -9.96 -3.82 9.37
CA ARG A 257 -10.50 -4.23 10.68
C ARG A 257 -11.81 -4.96 10.47
N ILE A 258 -11.88 -6.15 11.01
CA ILE A 258 -13.12 -6.92 11.06
C ILE A 258 -13.33 -7.34 12.50
N GLN A 259 -14.54 -7.10 13.02
CA GLN A 259 -14.88 -7.37 14.40
C GLN A 259 -16.21 -8.11 14.46
N TYR A 260 -16.26 -9.18 15.22
CA TYR A 260 -17.46 -10.00 15.38
C TYR A 260 -17.48 -10.70 16.75
N VAL A 261 -18.64 -11.12 17.18
CA VAL A 261 -18.80 -11.98 18.35
C VAL A 261 -18.82 -13.45 17.93
N VAL A 262 -18.24 -14.29 18.77
CA VAL A 262 -18.09 -15.73 18.52
C VAL A 262 -18.50 -16.49 19.76
N ALA A 263 -19.26 -17.57 19.57
CA ALA A 263 -19.50 -18.58 20.59
C ALA A 263 -18.90 -19.91 20.12
N ILE A 264 -18.15 -20.54 20.99
CA ILE A 264 -17.56 -21.87 20.76
C ILE A 264 -18.02 -22.80 21.87
N GLU A 265 -18.49 -23.99 21.51
CA GLU A 265 -18.84 -25.01 22.48
C GLU A 265 -17.64 -25.28 23.39
N ALA A 266 -17.88 -25.38 24.70
CA ALA A 266 -16.84 -25.63 25.68
C ALA A 266 -17.16 -26.87 26.54
N ASP A 267 -16.14 -27.60 26.89
CA ASP A 267 -16.28 -28.66 27.89
C ASP A 267 -16.44 -28.10 29.31
N LYS A 268 -16.63 -28.98 30.29
CA LYS A 268 -16.76 -28.59 31.69
C LYS A 268 -15.50 -27.90 32.25
N ASN A 269 -14.33 -28.15 31.66
CA ASN A 269 -13.05 -27.56 32.06
C ASN A 269 -12.77 -26.24 31.33
N GLY A 270 -13.61 -25.83 30.38
CA GLY A 270 -13.44 -24.63 29.58
C GLY A 270 -12.62 -24.82 28.30
N THR A 271 -12.33 -26.06 27.91
CA THR A 271 -11.68 -26.33 26.62
C THR A 271 -12.64 -26.09 25.49
N LEU A 272 -12.22 -25.30 24.50
CA LEU A 272 -13.06 -24.90 23.36
C LEU A 272 -13.00 -25.95 22.25
N ASN A 273 -14.18 -26.38 21.80
CA ASN A 273 -14.34 -27.29 20.66
C ASN A 273 -14.42 -26.48 19.35
N MET A 274 -13.30 -26.31 18.67
CA MET A 274 -13.19 -25.55 17.41
C MET A 274 -14.01 -26.13 16.25
N ASN A 275 -14.59 -27.32 16.37
CA ASN A 275 -15.48 -27.88 15.38
C ASN A 275 -16.93 -27.42 15.52
N ASN A 276 -17.28 -26.77 16.60
CA ASN A 276 -18.63 -26.23 16.84
C ASN A 276 -18.56 -24.75 17.21
N ILE A 277 -18.60 -23.92 16.17
CA ILE A 277 -18.49 -22.46 16.25
C ILE A 277 -19.79 -21.83 15.78
N LYS A 278 -20.30 -20.85 16.49
CA LYS A 278 -21.39 -19.97 16.08
C LYS A 278 -20.85 -18.56 15.92
N TRP A 279 -21.05 -18.01 14.74
CA TRP A 279 -20.71 -16.64 14.41
C TRP A 279 -21.88 -15.72 14.69
N GLY A 280 -21.64 -14.65 15.39
CA GLY A 280 -22.66 -13.65 15.72
C GLY A 280 -22.56 -12.41 14.83
N SER A 281 -23.15 -11.34 15.30
CA SER A 281 -23.18 -10.06 14.59
C SER A 281 -21.79 -9.44 14.42
N THR A 282 -21.61 -8.72 13.32
CA THR A 282 -20.49 -7.78 13.17
C THR A 282 -20.67 -6.63 14.15
N ILE A 283 -19.60 -6.22 14.79
CA ILE A 283 -19.63 -5.27 15.91
C ILE A 283 -18.57 -4.18 15.75
N ASN A 284 -18.60 -3.18 16.61
CA ASN A 284 -17.55 -2.18 16.75
C ASN A 284 -17.17 -2.03 18.24
N LEU A 285 -16.04 -2.62 18.62
CA LEU A 285 -15.52 -2.58 20.00
C LEU A 285 -14.89 -1.23 20.39
N GLU A 286 -14.74 -0.31 19.44
CA GLU A 286 -14.17 1.02 19.71
C GLU A 286 -15.16 1.96 20.39
N VAL A 287 -16.45 1.65 20.31
CA VAL A 287 -17.55 2.39 20.96
C VAL A 287 -18.37 1.42 21.81
N ALA A 288 -19.08 1.95 22.84
CA ALA A 288 -20.00 1.12 23.61
C ALA A 288 -21.08 0.52 22.71
N GLY A 289 -21.43 -0.71 22.92
CA GLY A 289 -22.40 -1.37 22.08
C GLY A 289 -22.85 -2.73 22.58
N SER A 290 -23.68 -3.34 21.77
CA SER A 290 -24.15 -4.70 21.96
C SER A 290 -24.23 -5.43 20.62
N GLY A 291 -24.13 -6.75 20.69
CA GLY A 291 -24.33 -7.66 19.60
C GLY A 291 -25.01 -8.93 20.09
N TYR A 292 -25.22 -9.89 19.21
CA TYR A 292 -25.85 -11.16 19.58
C TYR A 292 -25.32 -12.32 18.77
N ILE A 293 -25.56 -13.52 19.28
CA ILE A 293 -25.30 -14.79 18.62
C ILE A 293 -26.57 -15.63 18.70
N ASP A 294 -27.06 -16.07 17.56
CA ASP A 294 -28.27 -16.90 17.46
C ASP A 294 -27.93 -18.38 17.31
N ASN A 295 -28.95 -19.22 17.49
CA ASN A 295 -28.89 -20.66 17.31
C ASN A 295 -27.84 -21.36 18.19
N VAL A 296 -27.71 -20.89 19.40
CA VAL A 296 -26.85 -21.47 20.43
C VAL A 296 -27.63 -22.59 21.15
N ASP A 297 -27.09 -23.79 21.17
CA ASP A 297 -27.73 -24.93 21.85
C ASP A 297 -27.82 -24.62 23.36
N ILE A 298 -29.03 -24.81 23.90
CA ILE A 298 -29.32 -24.47 25.30
C ILE A 298 -28.77 -25.49 26.30
N ASP A 299 -28.53 -26.70 25.86
CA ASP A 299 -28.03 -27.85 26.64
C ASP A 299 -26.51 -27.93 26.65
N LYS A 300 -25.84 -27.01 25.97
CA LYS A 300 -24.39 -26.97 25.88
C LYS A 300 -23.81 -25.77 26.60
N ARG A 301 -22.58 -25.96 27.10
CA ARG A 301 -21.75 -24.89 27.63
C ARG A 301 -21.06 -24.17 26.46
N TRP A 302 -21.03 -22.85 26.50
CA TRP A 302 -20.43 -22.02 25.46
C TRP A 302 -19.41 -21.06 26.06
N GLY A 303 -18.24 -20.93 25.41
CA GLY A 303 -17.29 -19.85 25.63
C GLY A 303 -17.49 -18.76 24.59
N ILE A 304 -17.80 -17.55 25.04
CA ILE A 304 -18.10 -16.41 24.19
C ILE A 304 -17.00 -15.37 24.32
N TYR A 305 -16.56 -14.85 23.17
CA TYR A 305 -15.65 -13.72 23.10
C TYR A 305 -15.98 -12.85 21.89
N ALA A 306 -15.47 -11.63 21.89
CA ALA A 306 -15.41 -10.82 20.67
C ALA A 306 -14.00 -10.89 20.08
N GLU A 307 -13.92 -10.97 18.77
CA GLU A 307 -12.67 -11.04 18.04
C GLU A 307 -12.46 -9.77 17.23
N TYR A 308 -11.23 -9.27 17.27
CA TYR A 308 -10.77 -8.16 16.47
C TYR A 308 -9.70 -8.69 15.52
N ARG A 309 -10.00 -8.69 14.24
CA ARG A 309 -9.06 -9.06 13.19
C ARG A 309 -8.45 -7.80 12.58
N VAL A 310 -7.13 -7.82 12.42
CA VAL A 310 -6.36 -6.77 11.78
C VAL A 310 -5.60 -7.37 10.61
N ASP A 311 -5.75 -6.78 9.45
CA ASP A 311 -5.08 -7.21 8.22
C ASP A 311 -4.12 -6.13 7.72
N GLY A 312 -3.10 -6.55 6.97
CA GLY A 312 -2.18 -5.67 6.28
C GLY A 312 -1.03 -5.13 7.12
N LEU A 313 -0.72 -5.76 8.23
CA LEU A 313 0.42 -5.43 9.09
C LEU A 313 1.60 -6.39 8.87
N GLY A 314 2.75 -6.05 9.48
CA GLY A 314 3.92 -6.92 9.46
C GLY A 314 4.67 -6.91 8.13
N ALA A 315 5.32 -8.01 7.81
CA ALA A 315 6.15 -8.13 6.61
C ALA A 315 5.33 -8.25 5.33
N SER A 316 4.08 -8.75 5.43
CA SER A 316 3.18 -8.94 4.31
C SER A 316 1.85 -8.21 4.51
N SER A 317 1.31 -7.64 3.43
CA SER A 317 -0.04 -7.06 3.45
C SER A 317 -1.16 -8.10 3.59
N SER A 318 -0.84 -9.38 3.40
CA SER A 318 -1.76 -10.50 3.58
C SER A 318 -1.73 -11.11 4.99
N ASP A 319 -0.86 -10.63 5.87
CA ASP A 319 -0.80 -11.11 7.23
C ASP A 319 -2.07 -10.74 8.00
N HIS A 320 -2.66 -11.72 8.67
CA HIS A 320 -3.85 -11.59 9.48
C HIS A 320 -3.52 -11.79 10.94
N TYR A 321 -3.90 -10.85 11.78
CA TYR A 321 -3.68 -10.91 13.22
C TYR A 321 -5.01 -10.83 13.95
N PHE A 322 -5.14 -11.66 14.99
CA PHE A 322 -6.37 -11.75 15.76
C PHE A 322 -6.11 -11.42 17.21
N GLN A 323 -6.97 -10.58 17.79
CA GLN A 323 -7.01 -10.29 19.19
C GLN A 323 -8.39 -10.60 19.75
N LYS A 324 -8.45 -11.26 20.90
CA LYS A 324 -9.71 -11.65 21.54
C LYS A 324 -9.93 -10.84 22.81
N THR A 325 -11.19 -10.62 23.15
CA THR A 325 -11.59 -10.13 24.48
C THR A 325 -11.43 -11.23 25.54
N ASN A 326 -11.83 -10.96 26.78
CA ASN A 326 -12.04 -12.03 27.75
C ASN A 326 -13.06 -13.05 27.22
N ILE A 327 -12.93 -14.30 27.64
CA ILE A 327 -13.92 -15.35 27.37
C ILE A 327 -14.91 -15.34 28.53
N VAL A 328 -16.20 -15.29 28.20
CA VAL A 328 -17.30 -15.44 29.14
C VAL A 328 -17.95 -16.79 28.90
N TYR A 329 -18.07 -17.61 29.91
CA TYR A 329 -18.73 -18.91 29.81
C TYR A 329 -20.20 -18.80 30.17
N ILE A 330 -21.06 -19.40 29.36
CA ILE A 330 -22.47 -19.54 29.59
C ILE A 330 -22.76 -21.03 29.79
N GLU A 331 -23.30 -21.36 30.95
CA GLU A 331 -23.63 -22.73 31.30
C GLU A 331 -24.88 -23.21 30.56
N PRO A 332 -25.05 -24.53 30.39
CA PRO A 332 -26.27 -25.10 29.90
C PRO A 332 -27.46 -24.64 30.72
N LEU A 333 -28.63 -24.49 30.09
CA LEU A 333 -29.86 -24.31 30.82
C LEU A 333 -30.22 -25.63 31.47
N THR A 334 -29.82 -25.79 32.71
CA THR A 334 -30.30 -26.93 33.53
C THR A 334 -31.61 -26.57 34.15
N PHE A 335 -32.61 -27.38 33.88
CA PHE A 335 -33.90 -27.25 34.59
C PHE A 335 -33.71 -27.77 36.01
N ASN A 336 -33.70 -26.89 36.97
CA ASN A 336 -33.72 -27.24 38.39
C ASN A 336 -35.10 -26.89 38.95
N PRO A 337 -36.07 -27.80 38.89
CA PRO A 337 -37.35 -27.52 39.46
C PRO A 337 -37.25 -27.40 40.97
N TYR A 338 -37.88 -26.32 41.49
CA TYR A 338 -38.03 -26.16 42.91
C TYR A 338 -39.50 -26.36 43.24
N LEU A 339 -39.78 -27.21 44.18
CA LEU A 339 -41.12 -27.37 44.76
C LEU A 339 -41.21 -26.57 46.07
N LYS A 340 -42.27 -25.82 46.20
CA LYS A 340 -42.58 -25.11 47.43
C LYS A 340 -43.26 -26.09 48.42
N ILE A 341 -42.55 -26.51 49.42
CA ILE A 341 -43.03 -27.43 50.46
C ILE A 341 -42.93 -26.70 51.80
N ASN A 342 -44.06 -26.58 52.51
CA ASN A 342 -44.13 -25.88 53.82
C ASN A 342 -43.56 -24.45 53.77
N ASN A 343 -43.88 -23.69 52.73
CA ASN A 343 -43.39 -22.34 52.46
C ASN A 343 -41.89 -22.21 52.15
N GLU A 344 -41.14 -23.31 52.00
CA GLU A 344 -39.75 -23.32 51.56
C GLU A 344 -39.61 -23.87 50.16
N TYR A 345 -38.71 -23.26 49.35
CA TYR A 345 -38.39 -23.77 48.00
C TYR A 345 -37.28 -24.83 48.12
N LYS A 346 -37.63 -26.11 47.82
CA LYS A 346 -36.68 -27.22 47.82
C LYS A 346 -36.39 -27.64 46.39
N LYS A 347 -35.11 -27.78 46.08
CA LYS A 347 -34.64 -28.26 44.77
C LYS A 347 -35.10 -29.70 44.58
N CYS A 348 -35.78 -29.94 43.46
CA CYS A 348 -36.15 -31.30 43.08
C CYS A 348 -35.00 -31.98 42.36
N THR A 349 -34.42 -33.03 42.94
CA THR A 349 -33.39 -33.85 42.29
C THR A 349 -34.01 -34.95 41.43
N GLU A 350 -35.25 -35.33 41.72
CA GLU A 350 -36.02 -36.30 40.94
C GLU A 350 -37.50 -35.88 40.92
N GLY A 351 -38.16 -36.05 39.80
CA GLY A 351 -39.58 -35.81 39.63
C GLY A 351 -40.33 -37.12 39.40
N TYR A 352 -41.52 -37.21 40.03
CA TYR A 352 -42.43 -38.32 39.81
C TYR A 352 -43.80 -37.80 39.48
N ILE A 353 -44.50 -38.45 38.53
CA ILE A 353 -45.90 -38.17 38.20
C ILE A 353 -46.76 -39.35 38.72
N LYS A 354 -47.85 -39.00 39.37
CA LYS A 354 -48.85 -40.00 39.82
C LYS A 354 -49.83 -40.32 38.71
N THR A 355 -49.80 -41.54 38.18
CA THR A 355 -50.68 -42.03 37.15
C THR A 355 -51.31 -43.34 37.65
N ASN A 356 -52.64 -43.41 37.62
CA ASN A 356 -53.38 -44.60 38.06
C ASN A 356 -53.02 -45.12 39.47
N ASN A 357 -52.87 -44.22 40.42
CA ASN A 357 -52.40 -44.47 41.80
C ASN A 357 -50.93 -44.95 41.99
N GLU A 358 -50.16 -44.99 40.92
CA GLU A 358 -48.74 -45.32 40.95
C GLU A 358 -47.89 -44.09 40.70
N TYR A 359 -46.73 -43.96 41.42
CA TYR A 359 -45.75 -42.91 41.12
C TYR A 359 -44.75 -43.42 40.11
N LYS A 360 -44.72 -42.74 38.94
CA LYS A 360 -43.73 -43.01 37.86
C LYS A 360 -42.71 -41.90 37.84
N LYS A 361 -41.44 -42.26 37.75
CA LYS A 361 -40.33 -41.32 37.62
C LYS A 361 -40.48 -40.57 36.31
N ILE A 362 -40.30 -39.24 36.35
CA ILE A 362 -40.24 -38.42 35.16
C ILE A 362 -38.88 -38.60 34.53
N GLU A 363 -38.84 -39.28 33.42
CA GLU A 363 -37.59 -39.51 32.68
C GLU A 363 -37.20 -38.31 31.81
N LYS A 364 -38.18 -37.53 31.37
CA LYS A 364 -38.00 -36.38 30.50
C LYS A 364 -38.93 -35.25 30.86
N ALA A 365 -38.39 -34.05 30.90
CA ALA A 365 -39.19 -32.83 31.04
C ALA A 365 -38.99 -31.96 29.78
N TYR A 366 -40.03 -31.21 29.43
CA TYR A 366 -40.02 -30.36 28.24
C TYR A 366 -40.40 -28.92 28.59
N LEU A 367 -39.71 -27.97 28.04
CA LEU A 367 -40.05 -26.56 28.09
C LEU A 367 -40.65 -26.14 26.74
N LYS A 368 -41.78 -25.46 26.74
CA LYS A 368 -42.39 -24.91 25.52
C LYS A 368 -41.75 -23.56 25.21
N ILE A 369 -40.97 -23.48 24.11
CA ILE A 369 -40.30 -22.28 23.63
C ILE A 369 -40.85 -21.98 22.24
N ASN A 370 -41.40 -20.79 22.03
CA ASN A 370 -41.94 -20.36 20.72
C ASN A 370 -42.91 -21.37 20.08
N GLY A 371 -43.71 -22.03 20.91
CA GLY A 371 -44.72 -22.99 20.45
C GLY A 371 -44.24 -24.42 20.33
N GLU A 372 -42.93 -24.69 20.39
CA GLU A 372 -42.32 -26.03 20.32
C GLU A 372 -41.91 -26.55 21.70
N TYR A 373 -42.04 -27.84 21.93
CA TYR A 373 -41.58 -28.49 23.15
C TYR A 373 -40.13 -28.95 22.96
N LYS A 374 -39.22 -28.44 23.81
CA LYS A 374 -37.81 -28.85 23.84
C LYS A 374 -37.51 -29.59 25.12
N GLU A 375 -36.90 -30.76 24.98
CA GLU A 375 -36.42 -31.57 26.11
C GLU A 375 -35.40 -30.78 26.94
N ILE A 376 -35.54 -30.80 28.24
CA ILE A 376 -34.61 -30.17 29.18
C ILE A 376 -33.97 -31.24 30.05
N ASN A 377 -32.66 -31.22 30.05
CA ASN A 377 -31.80 -32.13 30.85
C ASN A 377 -31.45 -31.52 32.20
#